data_f39fb68ae487545b33b64fa74fcee591
#
_entry.id   f39fb68ae487545b33b64fa74fcee591
#
_cell.length_a   1.000
_cell.length_b   1.000
_cell.length_c   1.000
_cell.angle_alpha   90.00
_cell.angle_beta   90.00
_cell.angle_gamma   90.00
#
_symmetry.space_group_name_H-M   'P 1'
#
loop_
_entity.id
_entity.type
_entity.pdbx_description
1 polymer ?
#
loop_
_entity_poly.entity_id
_entity_poly.type
_entity_poly.pdbx_seq_one_letter_code
_entity_poly.pdbx_strand_id
1 'polypeptide(L)'
;VDTFDVLRGKGCKNNNGVVEKQVHGYDTWERESLKNEENPAPQYNLTEKKILRKYVGGDECDTEIAFEGRLVGGCMDCLGNLTGTSFDKVKEFNERYAADGIIWFLESCDLNVFAIRRAMWQMDNAGWFKNVKGFLIGRPLCYGQEMMGLDQYRAVTGIAAKYNVPVIMDCDFGHLSPSMPIVSGAYTQVKVKDNDLSLNYRFC
;
A
#
# COMPACT_ATOMS: atom_id res chain seq x y z
N VAL A 1 3.39 -16.89 -3.08
CA VAL A 1 2.43 -17.39 -2.06
C VAL A 1 1.03 -17.16 -2.59
N ASP A 2 0.20 -18.20 -2.60
CA ASP A 2 -1.18 -18.10 -3.02
C ASP A 2 -1.98 -17.24 -2.02
N THR A 3 -2.74 -16.27 -2.52
CA THR A 3 -3.63 -15.42 -1.72
C THR A 3 -4.56 -16.25 -0.82
N PHE A 4 -5.07 -17.37 -1.33
CA PHE A 4 -5.92 -18.29 -0.56
C PHE A 4 -5.18 -18.99 0.58
N ASP A 5 -3.90 -19.28 0.44
CA ASP A 5 -3.11 -19.84 1.53
C ASP A 5 -2.88 -18.83 2.65
N VAL A 6 -2.68 -17.55 2.33
CA VAL A 6 -2.63 -16.47 3.32
C VAL A 6 -3.96 -16.38 4.06
N LEU A 7 -5.07 -16.32 3.34
CA LEU A 7 -6.41 -16.20 3.93
C LEU A 7 -6.81 -17.44 4.76
N ARG A 8 -6.34 -18.62 4.40
CA ARG A 8 -6.59 -19.87 5.16
C ARG A 8 -5.69 -20.04 6.38
N GLY A 9 -4.81 -19.06 6.66
CA GLY A 9 -3.87 -19.14 7.78
C GLY A 9 -2.91 -20.32 7.69
N LYS A 10 -2.66 -20.88 6.50
CA LYS A 10 -1.65 -21.89 6.28
C LYS A 10 -0.27 -21.27 6.39
N GLY A 11 0.29 -21.22 7.55
CA GLY A 11 1.60 -20.66 7.86
C GLY A 11 2.37 -21.50 8.86
N CYS A 12 3.63 -21.18 9.02
CA CYS A 12 4.41 -21.75 10.11
C CYS A 12 3.89 -21.20 11.45
N LYS A 13 3.66 -22.08 12.41
CA LYS A 13 3.46 -21.66 13.81
C LYS A 13 4.82 -21.37 14.40
N ASN A 14 4.97 -20.18 14.98
CA ASN A 14 6.14 -19.92 15.83
C ASN A 14 5.99 -20.64 17.18
N ASN A 15 7.02 -20.58 18.01
CA ASN A 15 7.04 -21.26 19.32
C ASN A 15 5.92 -20.82 20.29
N ASN A 16 5.22 -19.72 19.97
CA ASN A 16 4.10 -19.17 20.76
C ASN A 16 2.72 -19.51 20.16
N GLY A 17 2.65 -20.33 19.11
CA GLY A 17 1.42 -20.73 18.46
C GLY A 17 0.83 -19.68 17.49
N VAL A 18 1.50 -18.55 17.28
CA VAL A 18 1.10 -17.52 16.32
C VAL A 18 1.35 -18.02 14.91
N VAL A 19 0.36 -17.87 14.04
CA VAL A 19 0.50 -18.18 12.61
C VAL A 19 1.13 -16.98 11.91
N GLU A 20 2.25 -17.22 11.24
CA GLU A 20 2.94 -16.20 10.45
C GLU A 20 2.96 -16.57 8.98
N LYS A 21 2.80 -15.58 8.13
CA LYS A 21 2.91 -15.70 6.67
C LYS A 21 3.74 -14.57 6.12
N GLN A 22 4.71 -14.92 5.31
CA GLN A 22 5.54 -13.96 4.59
C GLN A 22 5.17 -13.97 3.11
N VAL A 23 5.04 -12.78 2.55
CA VAL A 23 4.85 -12.55 1.11
C VAL A 23 5.89 -11.55 0.64
N HIS A 24 6.28 -11.68 -0.62
CA HIS A 24 7.22 -10.79 -1.30
C HIS A 24 6.55 -10.14 -2.50
N GLY A 25 7.09 -8.99 -2.90
CA GLY A 25 6.74 -8.38 -4.16
C GLY A 25 7.29 -9.14 -5.36
N TYR A 26 7.09 -8.59 -6.54
CA TYR A 26 7.50 -9.17 -7.83
C TYR A 26 8.65 -8.35 -8.42
N ASP A 27 9.42 -8.93 -9.34
CA ASP A 27 10.56 -8.24 -9.99
C ASP A 27 10.13 -7.39 -11.17
N THR A 28 9.00 -7.75 -11.79
CA THR A 28 8.46 -7.10 -12.99
C THR A 28 6.96 -6.91 -12.86
N TRP A 29 6.42 -5.96 -13.64
CA TRP A 29 5.01 -5.65 -13.64
C TRP A 29 4.50 -5.29 -15.05
N GLU A 30 3.19 -5.26 -15.20
CA GLU A 30 2.47 -4.99 -16.43
C GLU A 30 1.96 -3.55 -16.43
N ARG A 31 2.46 -2.73 -17.36
CA ARG A 31 1.94 -1.38 -17.58
C ARG A 31 0.70 -1.38 -18.46
N GLU A 32 0.72 -2.20 -19.50
CA GLU A 32 -0.37 -2.33 -20.46
C GLU A 32 -0.79 -3.79 -20.56
N SER A 33 -2.04 -4.05 -20.21
CA SER A 33 -2.61 -5.39 -20.29
C SER A 33 -2.90 -5.78 -21.75
N LEU A 34 -2.63 -7.04 -22.06
CA LEU A 34 -3.02 -7.65 -23.34
C LEU A 34 -4.50 -8.08 -23.37
N LYS A 35 -5.25 -7.76 -22.32
CA LYS A 35 -6.67 -8.10 -22.21
C LYS A 35 -7.52 -7.33 -23.23
N ASN A 36 -8.33 -8.08 -23.98
CA ASN A 36 -9.31 -7.54 -24.93
C ASN A 36 -10.51 -8.49 -25.00
N GLU A 37 -11.48 -8.18 -25.86
CA GLU A 37 -12.70 -8.99 -26.02
C GLU A 37 -12.41 -10.42 -26.50
N GLU A 38 -11.41 -10.59 -27.38
CA GLU A 38 -11.04 -11.90 -27.95
C GLU A 38 -10.18 -12.71 -26.97
N ASN A 39 -9.40 -12.03 -26.10
CA ASN A 39 -8.56 -12.64 -25.09
C ASN A 39 -8.83 -12.01 -23.70
N PRO A 40 -9.91 -12.41 -23.01
CA PRO A 40 -10.34 -11.79 -21.76
C PRO A 40 -9.46 -12.16 -20.56
N ALA A 41 -8.60 -13.17 -20.66
CA ALA A 41 -7.73 -13.64 -19.59
C ALA A 41 -6.31 -13.97 -20.12
N PRO A 42 -5.57 -12.97 -20.65
CA PRO A 42 -4.21 -13.18 -21.15
C PRO A 42 -3.24 -13.48 -20.00
N GLN A 43 -2.07 -13.99 -20.36
CA GLN A 43 -0.93 -13.94 -19.45
C GLN A 43 -0.49 -12.48 -19.26
N TYR A 44 0.11 -12.18 -18.10
CA TYR A 44 0.62 -10.85 -17.81
C TYR A 44 1.72 -10.43 -18.78
N ASN A 45 1.63 -9.20 -19.25
CA ASN A 45 2.63 -8.56 -20.11
C ASN A 45 3.72 -7.86 -19.26
N LEU A 46 4.55 -8.65 -18.59
CA LEU A 46 5.52 -8.19 -17.58
C LEU A 46 6.74 -7.49 -18.22
N THR A 47 6.53 -6.30 -18.78
CA THR A 47 7.54 -5.54 -19.53
C THR A 47 8.33 -4.58 -18.67
N GLU A 48 7.78 -4.14 -17.54
CA GLU A 48 8.37 -3.13 -16.69
C GLU A 48 9.14 -3.76 -15.52
N LYS A 49 10.33 -3.24 -15.22
CA LYS A 49 11.05 -3.60 -14.00
C LYS A 49 10.49 -2.85 -12.80
N LYS A 50 10.36 -3.55 -11.67
CA LYS A 50 10.02 -2.92 -10.41
C LYS A 50 11.16 -1.99 -9.97
N ILE A 51 10.79 -0.78 -9.53
CA ILE A 51 11.66 0.15 -8.84
C ILE A 51 10.87 0.69 -7.66
N LEU A 52 11.19 0.24 -6.45
CA LEU A 52 10.59 0.79 -5.24
C LEU A 52 11.27 2.12 -4.90
N ARG A 53 10.46 3.13 -4.62
CA ARG A 53 10.95 4.40 -4.09
C ARG A 53 10.60 4.53 -2.61
N LYS A 54 11.56 4.96 -1.83
CA LYS A 54 11.48 5.05 -0.36
C LYS A 54 11.67 6.48 0.07
N TYR A 55 10.78 6.98 0.93
CA TYR A 55 10.83 8.35 1.44
C TYR A 55 10.69 8.35 2.96
N VAL A 56 11.37 9.29 3.63
CA VAL A 56 11.19 9.59 5.05
C VAL A 56 11.20 11.11 5.22
N GLY A 57 10.19 11.67 5.89
CA GLY A 57 10.09 13.13 6.04
C GLY A 57 9.92 13.90 4.73
N GLY A 58 9.58 13.20 3.63
CA GLY A 58 9.45 13.77 2.29
C GLY A 58 10.70 13.63 1.42
N ASP A 59 11.84 13.26 1.98
CA ASP A 59 13.09 13.05 1.28
C ASP A 59 13.25 11.60 0.84
N GLU A 60 13.70 11.40 -0.41
CA GLU A 60 14.00 10.07 -0.95
C GLU A 60 15.26 9.51 -0.28
N CYS A 61 15.25 8.21 0.05
CA CYS A 61 16.36 7.53 0.68
C CYS A 61 16.59 6.13 0.11
N ASP A 62 17.86 5.66 0.14
CA ASP A 62 18.24 4.34 -0.35
C ASP A 62 18.47 3.31 0.78
N THR A 63 18.26 3.70 2.03
CA THR A 63 18.49 2.83 3.17
C THR A 63 17.49 1.67 3.24
N GLU A 64 17.89 0.58 3.89
CA GLU A 64 16.97 -0.47 4.29
C GLU A 64 15.96 0.09 5.32
N ILE A 65 14.68 -0.24 5.13
CA ILE A 65 13.58 0.27 5.98
C ILE A 65 12.85 -0.92 6.58
N ALA A 66 12.58 -0.84 7.90
CA ALA A 66 11.72 -1.79 8.58
C ALA A 66 10.79 -1.06 9.56
N PHE A 67 9.51 -1.43 9.55
CA PHE A 67 8.50 -0.94 10.48
C PHE A 67 7.38 -1.95 10.63
N GLU A 68 6.54 -1.78 11.66
CA GLU A 68 5.46 -2.72 11.93
C GLU A 68 4.22 -2.00 12.47
N GLY A 69 3.05 -2.63 12.30
CA GLY A 69 1.75 -2.10 12.74
C GLY A 69 0.59 -2.85 12.12
N ARG A 70 -0.62 -2.37 12.37
CA ARG A 70 -1.86 -2.88 11.75
C ARG A 70 -2.06 -2.31 10.37
N LEU A 71 -2.22 -3.18 9.37
CA LEU A 71 -2.56 -2.78 8.02
C LEU A 71 -4.02 -2.33 7.92
N VAL A 72 -4.24 -1.18 7.31
CA VAL A 72 -5.55 -0.71 6.88
C VAL A 72 -5.41 0.08 5.60
N GLY A 73 -6.39 0.05 4.74
CA GLY A 73 -6.33 0.81 3.49
C GLY A 73 -7.18 0.22 2.38
N GLY A 74 -6.81 0.54 1.15
CA GLY A 74 -7.50 0.13 -0.07
C GLY A 74 -7.37 1.15 -1.19
N CYS A 75 -8.32 1.13 -2.11
CA CYS A 75 -8.41 2.04 -3.23
C CYS A 75 -8.86 3.43 -2.78
N MET A 76 -8.04 4.45 -3.04
CA MET A 76 -8.33 5.85 -2.67
C MET A 76 -9.60 6.38 -3.33
N ASP A 77 -9.94 5.89 -4.52
CA ASP A 77 -11.19 6.24 -5.23
C ASP A 77 -12.44 5.88 -4.41
N CYS A 78 -12.38 4.74 -3.71
CA CYS A 78 -13.44 4.28 -2.83
C CYS A 78 -13.35 4.89 -1.43
N LEU A 79 -12.15 4.91 -0.85
CA LEU A 79 -11.93 5.39 0.51
C LEU A 79 -12.29 6.87 0.69
N GLY A 80 -11.98 7.70 -0.30
CA GLY A 80 -12.35 9.11 -0.30
C GLY A 80 -13.86 9.34 -0.14
N ASN A 81 -14.68 8.45 -0.70
CA ASN A 81 -16.14 8.52 -0.60
C ASN A 81 -16.69 8.07 0.77
N LEU A 82 -15.90 7.36 1.57
CA LEU A 82 -16.31 6.93 2.92
C LEU A 82 -16.05 8.00 3.98
N THR A 83 -15.09 8.90 3.72
CA THR A 83 -14.66 9.92 4.68
C THR A 83 -15.81 10.81 5.14
N GLY A 84 -16.06 10.85 6.45
CA GLY A 84 -17.12 11.64 7.07
C GLY A 84 -18.53 11.07 6.92
N THR A 85 -18.70 9.86 6.37
CA THR A 85 -19.98 9.16 6.33
C THR A 85 -20.18 8.32 7.59
N SER A 86 -21.39 7.73 7.76
CA SER A 86 -21.67 6.80 8.87
C SER A 86 -20.84 5.50 8.80
N PHE A 87 -20.24 5.21 7.64
CA PHE A 87 -19.38 4.04 7.41
C PHE A 87 -17.91 4.32 7.74
N ASP A 88 -17.53 5.58 7.96
CA ASP A 88 -16.18 5.95 8.40
C ASP A 88 -15.95 5.48 9.85
N LYS A 89 -15.23 4.37 9.99
CA LYS A 89 -14.87 3.76 11.27
C LYS A 89 -13.36 3.81 11.55
N VAL A 90 -12.65 4.66 10.82
CA VAL A 90 -11.19 4.75 10.94
C VAL A 90 -10.77 5.29 12.30
N LYS A 91 -11.55 6.21 12.89
CA LYS A 91 -11.26 6.73 14.24
C LYS A 91 -11.28 5.61 15.28
N GLU A 92 -12.34 4.79 15.28
CA GLU A 92 -12.50 3.66 16.19
C GLU A 92 -11.38 2.61 15.97
N PHE A 93 -11.00 2.36 14.71
CA PHE A 93 -9.89 1.48 14.37
C PHE A 93 -8.56 2.01 14.93
N ASN A 94 -8.25 3.28 14.72
CA ASN A 94 -7.04 3.93 15.21
C ASN A 94 -6.96 3.95 16.75
N GLU A 95 -8.08 4.13 17.43
CA GLU A 95 -8.15 4.08 18.90
C GLU A 95 -7.94 2.65 19.41
N ARG A 96 -8.58 1.67 18.78
CA ARG A 96 -8.49 0.26 19.16
C ARG A 96 -7.07 -0.30 19.03
N TYR A 97 -6.36 0.09 17.98
CA TYR A 97 -5.03 -0.42 17.67
C TYR A 97 -3.91 0.62 17.87
N ALA A 98 -4.15 1.61 18.71
CA ALA A 98 -3.17 2.69 18.96
C ALA A 98 -1.81 2.19 19.43
N ALA A 99 -1.78 1.11 20.23
CA ALA A 99 -0.54 0.50 20.72
C ALA A 99 0.26 -0.20 19.61
N ASP A 100 -0.43 -0.81 18.64
CA ASP A 100 0.21 -1.47 17.50
C ASP A 100 0.76 -0.45 16.49
N GLY A 101 0.11 0.70 16.39
CA GLY A 101 0.30 1.66 15.30
C GLY A 101 -0.32 1.19 13.99
N ILE A 102 -0.44 2.10 13.03
CA ILE A 102 -1.18 1.89 11.79
C ILE A 102 -0.26 1.97 10.58
N ILE A 103 -0.36 1.01 9.69
CA ILE A 103 0.28 1.04 8.36
C ILE A 103 -0.82 1.24 7.33
N TRP A 104 -0.75 2.33 6.60
CA TRP A 104 -1.68 2.59 5.51
C TRP A 104 -1.18 1.97 4.21
N PHE A 105 -1.99 1.10 3.58
CA PHE A 105 -1.77 0.68 2.20
C PHE A 105 -2.81 1.35 1.30
N LEU A 106 -2.36 2.11 0.32
CA LEU A 106 -3.21 2.93 -0.54
C LEU A 106 -2.84 2.71 -2.01
N GLU A 107 -3.83 2.66 -2.87
CA GLU A 107 -3.64 2.63 -4.32
C GLU A 107 -4.78 3.42 -4.99
N SER A 108 -4.68 3.67 -6.29
CA SER A 108 -5.73 4.38 -7.04
C SER A 108 -5.95 3.79 -8.42
N CYS A 109 -7.22 3.80 -8.83
CA CYS A 109 -7.67 3.40 -10.16
C CYS A 109 -7.75 4.62 -11.09
N ASP A 110 -8.84 5.41 -10.96
CA ASP A 110 -9.17 6.48 -11.91
C ASP A 110 -8.62 7.86 -11.51
N LEU A 111 -7.96 7.98 -10.35
CA LEU A 111 -7.46 9.26 -9.88
C LEU A 111 -6.24 9.71 -10.68
N ASN A 112 -6.28 10.93 -11.19
CA ASN A 112 -5.08 11.62 -11.64
C ASN A 112 -4.27 12.16 -10.45
N VAL A 113 -3.06 12.65 -10.69
CA VAL A 113 -2.16 13.10 -9.61
C VAL A 113 -2.77 14.21 -8.72
N PHE A 114 -3.61 15.11 -9.25
CA PHE A 114 -4.33 16.09 -8.44
C PHE A 114 -5.40 15.44 -7.56
N ALA A 115 -6.09 14.43 -8.07
CA ALA A 115 -7.10 13.70 -7.31
C ALA A 115 -6.46 12.85 -6.21
N ILE A 116 -5.32 12.20 -6.48
CA ILE A 116 -4.50 11.52 -5.45
C ILE A 116 -4.12 12.50 -4.34
N ARG A 117 -3.62 13.69 -4.70
CA ARG A 117 -3.26 14.72 -3.72
C ARG A 117 -4.46 15.15 -2.87
N ARG A 118 -5.64 15.34 -3.48
CA ARG A 118 -6.87 15.71 -2.77
C ARG A 118 -7.35 14.58 -1.85
N ALA A 119 -7.29 13.32 -2.30
CA ALA A 119 -7.66 12.18 -1.49
C ALA A 119 -6.77 12.05 -0.25
N MET A 120 -5.44 12.16 -0.42
CA MET A 120 -4.48 12.17 0.70
C MET A 120 -4.78 13.32 1.67
N TRP A 121 -5.03 14.52 1.16
CA TRP A 121 -5.38 15.70 1.98
C TRP A 121 -6.69 15.49 2.74
N GLN A 122 -7.71 14.92 2.11
CA GLN A 122 -9.01 14.65 2.73
C GLN A 122 -8.89 13.63 3.87
N MET A 123 -8.24 12.49 3.63
CA MET A 123 -8.01 11.46 4.65
C MET A 123 -7.19 12.01 5.82
N ASP A 124 -6.17 12.82 5.53
CA ASP A 124 -5.37 13.50 6.53
C ASP A 124 -6.20 14.42 7.44
N ASN A 125 -7.02 15.30 6.85
CA ASN A 125 -7.87 16.23 7.60
C ASN A 125 -9.02 15.52 8.36
N ALA A 126 -9.44 14.35 7.91
CA ALA A 126 -10.37 13.49 8.64
C ALA A 126 -9.71 12.77 9.84
N GLY A 127 -8.39 12.92 10.02
CA GLY A 127 -7.64 12.31 11.12
C GLY A 127 -7.31 10.84 10.91
N TRP A 128 -7.44 10.34 9.67
CA TRP A 128 -7.21 8.93 9.36
C TRP A 128 -5.76 8.50 9.63
N PHE A 129 -4.80 9.40 9.42
CA PHE A 129 -3.38 9.09 9.60
C PHE A 129 -2.87 9.23 11.04
N LYS A 130 -3.79 9.32 12.02
CA LYS A 130 -3.43 9.24 13.43
C LYS A 130 -2.75 7.90 13.74
N ASN A 131 -1.67 7.93 14.53
CA ASN A 131 -0.87 6.75 14.91
C ASN A 131 -0.21 6.03 13.72
N VAL A 132 -0.06 6.68 12.56
CA VAL A 132 0.61 6.08 11.40
C VAL A 132 2.06 5.74 11.70
N LYS A 133 2.49 4.56 11.25
CA LYS A 133 3.87 4.04 11.33
C LYS A 133 4.55 3.97 9.97
N GLY A 134 3.77 4.01 8.89
CA GLY A 134 4.27 4.02 7.53
C GLY A 134 3.16 3.91 6.50
N PHE A 135 3.52 4.20 5.26
CA PHE A 135 2.63 4.12 4.11
C PHE A 135 3.22 3.15 3.09
N LEU A 136 2.39 2.27 2.57
CA LEU A 136 2.64 1.46 1.39
C LEU A 136 1.73 1.96 0.28
N ILE A 137 2.31 2.41 -0.82
CA ILE A 137 1.55 3.00 -1.92
C ILE A 137 1.74 2.15 -3.17
N GLY A 138 0.65 1.59 -3.66
CA GLY A 138 0.62 0.83 -4.91
C GLY A 138 0.78 1.72 -6.13
N ARG A 139 1.19 1.12 -7.24
CA ARG A 139 1.30 1.84 -8.53
C ARG A 139 -0.09 2.29 -9.00
N PRO A 140 -0.31 3.60 -9.23
CA PRO A 140 -1.58 4.10 -9.76
C PRO A 140 -1.71 3.79 -11.25
N LEU A 141 -2.93 3.69 -11.80
CA LEU A 141 -3.11 3.59 -13.26
C LEU A 141 -2.54 4.80 -14.02
N CYS A 142 -2.53 5.97 -13.38
CA CYS A 142 -1.88 7.18 -13.94
C CYS A 142 -0.35 7.19 -13.79
N TYR A 143 0.30 6.02 -13.64
CA TYR A 143 1.75 5.90 -13.43
C TYR A 143 2.55 6.72 -14.45
N GLY A 144 3.47 7.54 -13.93
CA GLY A 144 4.29 8.45 -14.72
C GLY A 144 3.58 9.73 -15.18
N GLN A 145 2.34 9.98 -14.75
CA GLN A 145 1.66 11.24 -15.03
C GLN A 145 2.29 12.38 -14.24
N GLU A 146 2.50 13.49 -14.91
CA GLU A 146 2.86 14.77 -14.31
C GLU A 146 1.89 15.86 -14.79
N MET A 147 1.38 16.66 -13.86
CA MET A 147 0.48 17.78 -14.15
C MET A 147 0.92 19.00 -13.37
N MET A 148 1.30 20.07 -14.08
CA MET A 148 1.76 21.34 -13.49
C MET A 148 2.87 21.15 -12.44
N GLY A 149 3.82 20.27 -12.70
CA GLY A 149 4.94 19.96 -11.82
C GLY A 149 4.59 19.05 -10.63
N LEU A 150 3.37 18.51 -10.57
CA LEU A 150 2.96 17.52 -9.59
C LEU A 150 2.96 16.14 -10.24
N ASP A 151 3.77 15.23 -9.72
CA ASP A 151 3.80 13.81 -10.05
C ASP A 151 3.14 12.95 -8.95
N GLN A 152 3.04 11.63 -9.19
CA GLN A 152 2.45 10.68 -8.24
C GLN A 152 3.20 10.66 -6.89
N TYR A 153 4.51 10.86 -6.91
CA TYR A 153 5.34 10.82 -5.70
C TYR A 153 5.07 12.03 -4.81
N ARG A 154 5.15 13.23 -5.39
CA ARG A 154 4.86 14.47 -4.69
C ARG A 154 3.39 14.56 -4.28
N ALA A 155 2.47 13.97 -5.04
CA ALA A 155 1.06 13.92 -4.67
C ALA A 155 0.85 13.25 -3.32
N VAL A 156 1.60 12.21 -3.00
CA VAL A 156 1.55 11.48 -1.72
C VAL A 156 2.48 12.11 -0.69
N THR A 157 3.78 12.22 -1.00
CA THR A 157 4.80 12.62 -0.02
C THR A 157 4.56 14.03 0.51
N GLY A 158 4.03 14.94 -0.29
CA GLY A 158 3.71 16.29 0.13
C GLY A 158 2.60 16.39 1.21
N ILE A 159 1.87 15.30 1.50
CA ILE A 159 0.96 15.20 2.66
C ILE A 159 1.60 14.33 3.74
N ALA A 160 2.19 13.19 3.36
CA ALA A 160 2.72 12.21 4.31
C ALA A 160 3.99 12.69 5.04
N ALA A 161 4.78 13.59 4.45
CA ALA A 161 6.06 14.07 4.99
C ALA A 161 6.00 14.56 6.44
N LYS A 162 4.92 15.25 6.82
CA LYS A 162 4.74 15.81 8.17
C LYS A 162 4.70 14.76 9.29
N TYR A 163 4.40 13.50 8.94
CA TYR A 163 4.37 12.40 9.90
C TYR A 163 5.77 11.83 10.20
N ASN A 164 6.75 12.15 9.37
CA ASN A 164 8.13 11.69 9.48
C ASN A 164 8.25 10.16 9.64
N VAL A 165 7.42 9.43 8.89
CA VAL A 165 7.39 7.97 8.82
C VAL A 165 7.75 7.48 7.42
N PRO A 166 8.16 6.20 7.26
CA PRO A 166 8.45 5.65 5.94
C PRO A 166 7.24 5.71 5.00
N VAL A 167 7.49 6.08 3.75
CA VAL A 167 6.55 6.00 2.63
C VAL A 167 7.22 5.18 1.54
N ILE A 168 6.68 3.99 1.26
CA ILE A 168 7.17 3.10 0.21
C ILE A 168 6.24 3.23 -0.98
N MET A 169 6.78 3.68 -2.11
CA MET A 169 6.03 3.91 -3.34
C MET A 169 6.28 2.79 -4.35
N ASP A 170 5.34 2.65 -5.27
CA ASP A 170 5.38 1.67 -6.38
C ASP A 170 5.35 0.21 -5.91
N CYS A 171 4.66 -0.03 -4.79
CA CYS A 171 4.42 -1.38 -4.27
C CYS A 171 3.58 -2.22 -5.24
N ASP A 172 3.77 -3.54 -5.18
CA ASP A 172 3.13 -4.51 -6.06
C ASP A 172 1.70 -4.84 -5.61
N PHE A 173 0.82 -3.87 -5.56
CA PHE A 173 -0.61 -4.04 -5.36
C PHE A 173 -1.40 -2.89 -6.00
N GLY A 174 -2.68 -3.11 -6.23
CA GLY A 174 -3.57 -2.18 -6.90
C GLY A 174 -4.01 -2.69 -8.28
N HIS A 175 -4.23 -1.78 -9.22
CA HIS A 175 -4.81 -2.08 -10.52
C HIS A 175 -3.79 -2.41 -11.63
N LEU A 176 -2.49 -2.24 -11.36
CA LEU A 176 -1.41 -2.66 -12.26
C LEU A 176 -0.84 -4.01 -11.79
N SER A 177 -0.95 -5.02 -12.64
CA SER A 177 -0.59 -6.41 -12.32
C SER A 177 0.92 -6.65 -12.31
N PRO A 178 1.40 -7.65 -11.56
CA PRO A 178 0.70 -8.52 -10.64
C PRO A 178 0.51 -7.87 -9.26
N SER A 179 -0.45 -8.39 -8.47
CA SER A 179 -0.70 -7.89 -7.12
C SER A 179 -0.34 -8.92 -6.07
N MET A 180 0.48 -8.50 -5.09
CA MET A 180 0.78 -9.31 -3.91
C MET A 180 -0.43 -9.30 -2.95
N PRO A 181 -0.67 -10.38 -2.18
CA PRO A 181 -1.78 -10.42 -1.26
C PRO A 181 -1.57 -9.46 -0.08
N ILE A 182 -2.54 -8.57 0.16
CA ILE A 182 -2.60 -7.66 1.30
C ILE A 182 -3.73 -8.09 2.23
N VAL A 183 -3.44 -8.21 3.53
CA VAL A 183 -4.42 -8.64 4.54
C VAL A 183 -4.75 -7.46 5.45
N SER A 184 -5.90 -6.81 5.18
CA SER A 184 -6.38 -5.70 6.00
C SER A 184 -6.69 -6.16 7.43
N GLY A 185 -6.30 -5.35 8.42
CA GLY A 185 -6.43 -5.65 9.85
C GLY A 185 -5.34 -6.54 10.44
N ALA A 186 -4.49 -7.18 9.64
CA ALA A 186 -3.40 -8.00 10.15
C ALA A 186 -2.28 -7.13 10.77
N TYR A 187 -1.70 -7.60 11.88
CA TYR A 187 -0.44 -7.04 12.35
C TYR A 187 0.67 -7.49 11.41
N THR A 188 1.43 -6.54 10.90
CA THR A 188 2.36 -6.78 9.80
C THR A 188 3.71 -6.15 10.08
N GLN A 189 4.76 -6.93 9.88
CA GLN A 189 6.13 -6.43 9.78
C GLN A 189 6.46 -6.18 8.31
N VAL A 190 6.83 -4.96 8.01
CA VAL A 190 7.27 -4.52 6.69
C VAL A 190 8.79 -4.45 6.67
N LYS A 191 9.41 -5.04 5.67
CA LYS A 191 10.84 -4.86 5.39
C LYS A 191 11.02 -4.52 3.92
N VAL A 192 11.82 -3.48 3.68
CA VAL A 192 12.24 -3.07 2.33
C VAL A 192 13.75 -3.04 2.30
N LYS A 193 14.30 -3.93 1.49
CA LYS A 193 15.74 -4.00 1.25
C LYS A 193 15.98 -3.94 -0.26
N ASP A 194 16.82 -3.02 -0.66
CA ASP A 194 17.03 -2.72 -2.08
C ASP A 194 15.68 -2.53 -2.79
N ASN A 195 15.34 -3.41 -3.71
CA ASN A 195 14.11 -3.40 -4.48
C ASN A 195 13.11 -4.49 -4.06
N ASP A 196 13.36 -5.17 -2.94
CA ASP A 196 12.45 -6.19 -2.39
C ASP A 196 11.60 -5.63 -1.25
N LEU A 197 10.28 -5.79 -1.37
CA LEU A 197 9.31 -5.54 -0.31
C LEU A 197 8.83 -6.87 0.23
N SER A 198 9.02 -7.12 1.51
CA SER A 198 8.45 -8.27 2.19
C SER A 198 7.49 -7.85 3.30
N LEU A 199 6.36 -8.55 3.37
CA LEU A 199 5.34 -8.40 4.41
C LEU A 199 5.24 -9.72 5.19
N ASN A 200 5.46 -9.64 6.50
CA ASN A 200 5.27 -10.78 7.40
C ASN A 200 4.02 -10.55 8.25
N TYR A 201 2.96 -11.30 7.96
CA TYR A 201 1.68 -11.21 8.65
C TYR A 201 1.66 -12.08 9.90
N ARG A 202 1.14 -11.53 11.01
CA ARG A 202 0.81 -12.27 12.21
C ARG A 202 -0.69 -12.35 12.37
N PHE A 203 -1.19 -13.56 12.50
CA PHE A 203 -2.59 -13.86 12.75
C PHE A 203 -2.72 -14.35 14.19
N CYS A 204 -3.44 -13.56 15.00
CA CYS A 204 -3.72 -13.87 16.42
C CYS A 204 -5.16 -14.35 16.58
#